data_1609da1a403e37d2a30756fed815972e
#
_entry.id   1609da1a403e37d2a30756fed815972e
#
_cell.length_a   1.000
_cell.length_b   1.000
_cell.length_c   1.000
_cell.angle_alpha   90.00
_cell.angle_beta   90.00
_cell.angle_gamma   90.00
#
_symmetry.space_group_name_H-M   'P 1'
#
loop_
_entity.id
_entity.type
_entity.pdbx_description
1 polymer ?
#
loop_
_entity_poly.entity_id
_entity_poly.type
_entity_poly.pdbx_seq_one_letter_code
_entity_poly.pdbx_strand_id
1 'polypeptide(L)'
;WYDAAAKVRDKWGVPIHVPMSIMYQESSFKHNARPPMRWFLGFIPYGRASSAYGYSQAKTVTWDEYVKEADRFWASRDNFDDAIDFMGWYISKSQRLNGVSKWDAHNQYLNYHEGWGGYKRGSYKKKAWLVQTAKKVDSRAKTYAAQLKSCEDDLKRGWLWRLFFG
;
A
#
# COMPACT_ATOMS: atom_id res chain seq x y z
N TRP A 1 11.65 8.91 -1.37
CA TRP A 1 10.66 7.96 -0.80
C TRP A 1 10.56 8.03 0.72
N TYR A 2 11.68 8.15 1.44
CA TYR A 2 11.65 8.23 2.91
C TYR A 2 10.83 9.42 3.40
N ASP A 3 11.03 10.60 2.82
CA ASP A 3 10.33 11.84 3.22
C ASP A 3 8.81 11.72 3.02
N ALA A 4 8.38 11.14 1.90
CA ALA A 4 6.97 10.86 1.64
C ALA A 4 6.38 9.89 2.66
N ALA A 5 7.11 8.80 2.96
CA ALA A 5 6.68 7.81 3.93
C ALA A 5 6.66 8.36 5.37
N ALA A 6 7.61 9.23 5.73
CA ALA A 6 7.64 9.92 7.02
C ALA A 6 6.44 10.86 7.18
N LYS A 7 6.09 11.64 6.15
CA LYS A 7 4.88 12.49 6.14
C LYS A 7 3.59 11.67 6.34
N VAL A 8 3.52 10.48 5.74
CA VAL A 8 2.37 9.56 5.90
C VAL A 8 2.30 9.02 7.34
N ARG A 9 3.44 8.66 7.92
CA ARG A 9 3.52 8.28 9.34
C ARG A 9 2.97 9.39 10.23
N ASP A 10 3.40 10.62 10.01
CA ASP A 10 3.01 11.78 10.83
C ASP A 10 1.52 12.13 10.63
N LYS A 11 1.03 12.09 9.40
CA LYS A 11 -0.36 12.42 9.05
C LYS A 11 -1.37 11.35 9.49
N TRP A 12 -1.06 10.08 9.26
CA TRP A 12 -2.00 8.97 9.44
C TRP A 12 -1.69 8.10 10.65
N GLY A 13 -0.55 8.31 11.32
CA GLY A 13 -0.07 7.46 12.41
C GLY A 13 0.21 6.02 11.97
N VAL A 14 0.63 5.83 10.72
CA VAL A 14 0.91 4.52 10.12
C VAL A 14 2.42 4.31 10.06
N PRO A 15 2.96 3.22 10.63
CA PRO A 15 4.40 2.97 10.59
C PRO A 15 4.87 2.69 9.16
N ILE A 16 5.99 3.29 8.75
CA ILE A 16 6.51 3.28 7.36
C ILE A 16 6.60 1.86 6.77
N HIS A 17 7.05 0.89 7.56
CA HIS A 17 7.30 -0.47 7.09
C HIS A 17 6.05 -1.24 6.66
N VAL A 18 4.87 -0.88 7.17
CA VAL A 18 3.61 -1.57 6.82
C VAL A 18 3.16 -1.23 5.39
N PRO A 19 2.90 0.03 5.01
CA PRO A 19 2.54 0.38 3.64
C PRO A 19 3.62 -0.01 2.63
N MET A 20 4.90 0.14 2.97
CA MET A 20 6.00 -0.25 2.09
C MET A 20 6.01 -1.75 1.79
N SER A 21 5.77 -2.61 2.79
CA SER A 21 5.72 -4.06 2.58
C SER A 21 4.52 -4.50 1.73
N ILE A 22 3.38 -3.82 1.88
CA ILE A 22 2.18 -4.06 1.06
C ILE A 22 2.44 -3.60 -0.38
N MET A 23 2.94 -2.40 -0.61
CA MET A 23 3.25 -1.88 -1.95
C MET A 23 4.29 -2.74 -2.68
N TYR A 24 5.30 -3.25 -1.98
CA TYR A 24 6.22 -4.21 -2.57
C TYR A 24 5.49 -5.46 -3.05
N GLN A 25 4.58 -6.01 -2.25
CA GLN A 25 3.80 -7.20 -2.61
C GLN A 25 2.90 -6.95 -3.82
N GLU A 26 2.31 -5.76 -3.92
CA GLU A 26 1.36 -5.40 -4.99
C GLU A 26 2.05 -5.12 -6.33
N SER A 27 3.17 -4.41 -6.33
CA SER A 27 3.78 -3.92 -7.57
C SER A 27 5.28 -4.11 -7.67
N SER A 28 5.96 -4.57 -6.61
CA SER A 28 7.43 -4.50 -6.47
C SER A 28 7.96 -3.07 -6.73
N PHE A 29 7.21 -2.07 -6.28
CA PHE A 29 7.46 -0.65 -6.50
C PHE A 29 7.50 -0.21 -7.96
N LYS A 30 6.80 -0.91 -8.85
CA LYS A 30 6.63 -0.49 -10.24
C LYS A 30 5.49 0.53 -10.35
N HIS A 31 5.82 1.76 -10.79
CA HIS A 31 4.86 2.87 -10.89
C HIS A 31 3.70 2.59 -11.85
N ASN A 32 3.94 1.83 -12.91
CA ASN A 32 2.98 1.54 -13.98
C ASN A 32 2.47 0.08 -13.96
N ALA A 33 2.59 -0.60 -12.82
CA ALA A 33 2.12 -1.97 -12.70
C ALA A 33 0.64 -2.08 -13.01
N ARG A 34 0.26 -3.09 -13.80
CA ARG A 34 -1.12 -3.37 -14.21
C ARG A 34 -1.37 -4.87 -14.20
N PRO A 35 -2.60 -5.33 -13.91
CA PRO A 35 -2.99 -6.72 -14.12
C PRO A 35 -2.81 -7.15 -15.57
N PRO A 36 -2.54 -8.44 -15.80
CA PRO A 36 -2.36 -8.96 -17.15
C PRO A 36 -3.62 -8.75 -18.02
N MET A 37 -3.40 -8.58 -19.31
CA MET A 37 -4.46 -8.54 -20.30
C MET A 37 -5.13 -9.93 -20.40
N ARG A 38 -6.45 -9.95 -20.48
CA ARG A 38 -7.22 -11.15 -20.82
C ARG A 38 -7.42 -11.21 -22.32
N TRP A 39 -7.27 -12.41 -22.87
CA TRP A 39 -7.40 -12.66 -24.29
C TRP A 39 -8.59 -13.61 -24.55
N PHE A 40 -9.48 -13.24 -25.44
CA PHE A 40 -10.51 -14.13 -25.94
C PHE A 40 -9.93 -14.90 -27.15
N LEU A 41 -10.15 -16.22 -27.19
CA LEU A 41 -9.56 -17.13 -28.19
C LEU A 41 -8.04 -17.04 -28.32
N GLY A 42 -7.34 -16.50 -27.30
CA GLY A 42 -5.88 -16.40 -27.27
C GLY A 42 -5.27 -15.23 -28.07
N PHE A 43 -6.05 -14.47 -28.83
CA PHE A 43 -5.54 -13.39 -29.68
C PHE A 43 -6.38 -12.10 -29.69
N ILE A 44 -7.64 -12.13 -29.23
CA ILE A 44 -8.47 -10.93 -29.14
C ILE A 44 -8.36 -10.33 -27.74
N PRO A 45 -7.84 -9.10 -27.53
CA PRO A 45 -7.76 -8.50 -26.21
C PRO A 45 -9.18 -8.18 -25.70
N TYR A 46 -9.53 -8.77 -24.55
CA TYR A 46 -10.87 -8.62 -23.95
C TYR A 46 -10.90 -7.60 -22.81
N GLY A 47 -9.74 -7.09 -22.38
CA GLY A 47 -9.60 -6.16 -21.26
C GLY A 47 -8.73 -6.73 -20.14
N ARG A 48 -8.67 -6.00 -19.02
CA ARG A 48 -7.86 -6.41 -17.87
C ARG A 48 -8.71 -7.07 -16.79
N ALA A 49 -8.10 -7.92 -16.00
CA ALA A 49 -8.80 -8.64 -14.92
C ALA A 49 -9.33 -7.70 -13.82
N SER A 50 -8.78 -6.49 -13.71
CA SER A 50 -9.08 -5.52 -12.65
C SER A 50 -8.67 -4.12 -13.10
N SER A 51 -9.26 -3.08 -12.49
CA SER A 51 -8.86 -1.67 -12.64
C SER A 51 -7.66 -1.28 -11.75
N ALA A 52 -7.01 -2.25 -11.09
CA ALA A 52 -5.82 -2.02 -10.27
C ALA A 52 -4.69 -1.37 -11.10
N TYR A 53 -4.02 -0.36 -10.52
CA TYR A 53 -2.96 0.36 -11.21
C TYR A 53 -1.95 0.97 -10.24
N GLY A 54 -0.70 1.10 -10.71
CA GLY A 54 0.35 1.84 -10.06
C GLY A 54 1.01 1.14 -8.88
N TYR A 55 1.70 1.89 -8.06
CA TYR A 55 2.48 1.41 -6.92
C TYR A 55 1.68 0.56 -5.93
N SER A 56 0.48 1.02 -5.57
CA SER A 56 -0.37 0.35 -4.59
C SER A 56 -1.32 -0.68 -5.21
N GLN A 57 -1.45 -0.75 -6.54
CA GLN A 57 -2.46 -1.56 -7.22
C GLN A 57 -3.90 -1.23 -6.77
N ALA A 58 -4.14 0.04 -6.40
CA ALA A 58 -5.46 0.51 -6.02
C ALA A 58 -6.45 0.36 -7.17
N LYS A 59 -7.64 -0.16 -6.86
CA LYS A 59 -8.78 -0.19 -7.79
C LYS A 59 -9.35 1.22 -7.94
N THR A 60 -9.90 1.53 -9.12
CA THR A 60 -10.46 2.86 -9.41
C THR A 60 -11.46 3.30 -8.33
N VAL A 61 -12.43 2.46 -7.99
CA VAL A 61 -13.47 2.80 -6.99
C VAL A 61 -12.86 3.19 -5.63
N THR A 62 -11.86 2.43 -5.14
CA THR A 62 -11.22 2.71 -3.85
C THR A 62 -10.32 3.95 -3.93
N TRP A 63 -9.70 4.19 -5.07
CA TRP A 63 -8.91 5.38 -5.32
C TRP A 63 -9.78 6.64 -5.34
N ASP A 64 -10.92 6.60 -6.02
CA ASP A 64 -11.87 7.73 -6.10
C ASP A 64 -12.44 8.08 -4.72
N GLU A 65 -12.69 7.05 -3.89
CA GLU A 65 -13.09 7.25 -2.49
C GLU A 65 -12.00 7.97 -1.68
N TYR A 66 -10.74 7.57 -1.83
CA TYR A 66 -9.60 8.24 -1.21
C TYR A 66 -9.46 9.69 -1.66
N VAL A 67 -9.50 9.92 -2.98
CA VAL A 67 -9.39 11.27 -3.57
C VAL A 67 -10.42 12.21 -2.97
N LYS A 68 -11.66 11.73 -2.81
CA LYS A 68 -12.77 12.50 -2.24
C LYS A 68 -12.60 12.70 -0.73
N GLU A 69 -12.26 11.65 0.04
CA GLU A 69 -12.20 11.73 1.51
C GLU A 69 -10.95 12.46 2.01
N ALA A 70 -9.84 12.39 1.28
CA ALA A 70 -8.57 13.00 1.63
C ALA A 70 -8.34 14.37 0.96
N ASP A 71 -9.32 14.85 0.16
CA ASP A 71 -9.25 16.12 -0.62
C ASP A 71 -8.00 16.18 -1.53
N ARG A 72 -7.77 15.09 -2.29
CA ARG A 72 -6.56 14.88 -3.10
C ARG A 72 -6.87 14.77 -4.60
N PHE A 73 -7.63 15.71 -5.16
CA PHE A 73 -8.17 15.68 -6.53
C PHE A 73 -7.12 15.55 -7.65
N TRP A 74 -5.87 15.94 -7.40
CA TRP A 74 -4.78 15.84 -8.36
C TRP A 74 -3.84 14.64 -8.14
N ALA A 75 -4.20 13.74 -7.21
CA ALA A 75 -3.39 12.57 -6.90
C ALA A 75 -3.35 11.57 -8.05
N SER A 76 -2.20 10.93 -8.25
CA SER A 76 -1.99 9.91 -9.28
C SER A 76 -1.47 8.59 -8.68
N ARG A 77 -2.02 7.45 -9.15
CA ARG A 77 -1.65 6.10 -8.68
C ARG A 77 -0.22 5.68 -9.06
N ASP A 78 0.39 6.33 -10.03
CA ASP A 78 1.77 6.14 -10.49
C ASP A 78 2.77 7.15 -9.89
N ASN A 79 2.30 8.09 -9.09
CA ASN A 79 3.13 8.94 -8.24
C ASN A 79 3.33 8.26 -6.87
N PHE A 80 4.57 8.15 -6.40
CA PHE A 80 4.88 7.46 -5.15
C PHE A 80 4.31 8.16 -3.92
N ASP A 81 4.40 9.49 -3.85
CA ASP A 81 3.93 10.29 -2.71
C ASP A 81 2.41 10.14 -2.53
N ASP A 82 1.67 10.14 -3.65
CA ASP A 82 0.22 9.95 -3.65
C ASP A 82 -0.16 8.52 -3.31
N ALA A 83 0.57 7.54 -3.86
CA ALA A 83 0.30 6.13 -3.61
C ALA A 83 0.57 5.74 -2.15
N ILE A 84 1.60 6.28 -1.51
CA ILE A 84 1.88 5.98 -0.11
C ILE A 84 0.93 6.73 0.83
N ASP A 85 0.48 7.95 0.48
CA ASP A 85 -0.57 8.67 1.23
C ASP A 85 -1.91 7.91 1.18
N PHE A 86 -2.27 7.40 0.00
CA PHE A 86 -3.41 6.48 -0.17
C PHE A 86 -3.30 5.27 0.75
N MET A 87 -2.13 4.64 0.82
CA MET A 87 -1.92 3.49 1.72
C MET A 87 -2.08 3.88 3.19
N GLY A 88 -1.60 5.05 3.59
CA GLY A 88 -1.81 5.60 4.93
C GLY A 88 -3.29 5.78 5.27
N TRP A 89 -4.04 6.39 4.35
CA TRP A 89 -5.49 6.53 4.46
C TRP A 89 -6.20 5.18 4.56
N TYR A 90 -5.87 4.22 3.68
CA TYR A 90 -6.50 2.90 3.65
C TYR A 90 -6.27 2.12 4.96
N ILE A 91 -5.04 2.09 5.45
CA ILE A 91 -4.66 1.42 6.70
C ILE A 91 -5.38 2.06 7.90
N SER A 92 -5.45 3.39 7.95
CA SER A 92 -6.18 4.11 9.00
C SER A 92 -7.67 3.82 8.95
N LYS A 93 -8.26 3.74 7.77
CA LYS A 93 -9.67 3.37 7.56
C LYS A 93 -9.93 1.92 7.96
N SER A 94 -8.99 0.99 7.66
CA SER A 94 -9.05 -0.40 8.10
C SER A 94 -9.07 -0.53 9.62
N GLN A 95 -8.30 0.29 10.33
CA GLN A 95 -8.35 0.32 11.81
C GLN A 95 -9.72 0.80 12.30
N ARG A 96 -10.27 1.87 11.73
CA ARG A 96 -11.58 2.40 12.14
C ARG A 96 -12.73 1.42 11.89
N LEU A 97 -12.72 0.75 10.74
CA LEU A 97 -13.84 -0.11 10.31
C LEU A 97 -13.77 -1.53 10.86
N ASN A 98 -12.57 -2.08 10.99
CA ASN A 98 -12.36 -3.50 11.30
C ASN A 98 -11.48 -3.73 12.55
N GLY A 99 -11.06 -2.67 13.25
CA GLY A 99 -10.26 -2.78 14.48
C GLY A 99 -8.83 -3.30 14.24
N VAL A 100 -8.35 -3.33 12.99
CA VAL A 100 -7.02 -3.87 12.66
C VAL A 100 -5.94 -2.85 13.03
N SER A 101 -4.98 -3.25 13.87
CA SER A 101 -3.86 -2.38 14.24
C SER A 101 -3.09 -1.91 12.99
N LYS A 102 -2.69 -0.64 12.96
CA LYS A 102 -1.83 -0.07 11.92
C LYS A 102 -0.46 -0.71 11.85
N TRP A 103 -0.03 -1.40 12.91
CA TRP A 103 1.24 -2.11 13.02
C TRP A 103 1.17 -3.56 12.57
N ASP A 104 -0.03 -4.10 12.37
CA ASP A 104 -0.28 -5.48 11.99
C ASP A 104 -0.29 -5.64 10.47
N ALA A 105 0.89 -5.78 9.88
CA ALA A 105 1.05 -5.90 8.43
C ALA A 105 0.32 -7.12 7.85
N HIS A 106 0.22 -8.23 8.60
CA HIS A 106 -0.50 -9.43 8.18
C HIS A 106 -1.98 -9.13 7.95
N ASN A 107 -2.67 -8.63 8.97
CA ASN A 107 -4.09 -8.37 8.88
C ASN A 107 -4.41 -7.14 8.03
N GLN A 108 -3.54 -6.13 7.97
CA GLN A 108 -3.66 -5.01 7.04
C GLN A 108 -3.60 -5.48 5.58
N TYR A 109 -2.70 -6.42 5.25
CA TYR A 109 -2.66 -6.98 3.91
C TYR A 109 -3.90 -7.81 3.56
N LEU A 110 -4.40 -8.64 4.49
CA LEU A 110 -5.67 -9.37 4.30
C LEU A 110 -6.85 -8.40 4.06
N ASN A 111 -6.90 -7.31 4.82
CA ASN A 111 -7.89 -6.25 4.66
C ASN A 111 -7.77 -5.57 3.28
N TYR A 112 -6.54 -5.28 2.86
CA TYR A 112 -6.27 -4.66 1.57
C TYR A 112 -6.73 -5.52 0.40
N HIS A 113 -6.38 -6.79 0.42
CA HIS A 113 -6.72 -7.72 -0.66
C HIS A 113 -8.21 -8.03 -0.75
N GLU A 114 -8.88 -8.27 0.37
CA GLU A 114 -10.30 -8.65 0.43
C GLU A 114 -11.25 -7.44 0.40
N GLY A 115 -10.75 -6.26 0.69
CA GLY A 115 -11.54 -5.08 1.02
C GLY A 115 -12.14 -5.17 2.41
N TRP A 116 -12.58 -4.05 2.98
CA TRP A 116 -13.08 -3.99 4.36
C TRP A 116 -14.25 -4.94 4.65
N GLY A 117 -15.20 -5.04 3.72
CA GLY A 117 -16.34 -5.94 3.85
C GLY A 117 -15.96 -7.42 3.74
N GLY A 118 -15.05 -7.76 2.83
CA GLY A 118 -14.55 -9.11 2.67
C GLY A 118 -13.77 -9.59 3.90
N TYR A 119 -12.90 -8.74 4.42
CA TYR A 119 -12.16 -9.01 5.65
C TYR A 119 -13.11 -9.25 6.83
N LYS A 120 -14.09 -8.35 7.05
CA LYS A 120 -15.07 -8.47 8.13
C LYS A 120 -15.86 -9.78 8.07
N ARG A 121 -16.20 -10.26 6.87
CA ARG A 121 -16.85 -11.57 6.67
C ARG A 121 -15.89 -12.75 6.76
N GLY A 122 -14.59 -12.52 6.87
CA GLY A 122 -13.59 -13.59 6.96
C GLY A 122 -13.37 -14.34 5.65
N SER A 123 -13.62 -13.72 4.47
CA SER A 123 -13.49 -14.37 3.15
C SER A 123 -12.08 -14.91 2.89
N TYR A 124 -11.05 -14.28 3.46
CA TYR A 124 -9.66 -14.74 3.38
C TYR A 124 -9.41 -16.13 3.99
N LYS A 125 -10.25 -16.57 4.95
CA LYS A 125 -10.09 -17.88 5.63
C LYS A 125 -10.16 -19.06 4.66
N LYS A 126 -10.88 -18.89 3.54
CA LYS A 126 -11.00 -19.90 2.48
C LYS A 126 -9.87 -19.83 1.43
N LYS A 127 -8.91 -18.92 1.60
CA LYS A 127 -7.83 -18.65 0.64
C LYS A 127 -6.48 -18.88 1.30
N ALA A 128 -6.07 -20.14 1.45
CA ALA A 128 -4.81 -20.51 2.10
C ALA A 128 -3.59 -19.77 1.49
N TRP A 129 -3.57 -19.62 0.17
CA TRP A 129 -2.54 -18.86 -0.55
C TRP A 129 -2.46 -17.40 -0.10
N LEU A 130 -3.60 -16.75 0.13
CA LEU A 130 -3.65 -15.36 0.58
C LEU A 130 -3.11 -15.21 1.99
N VAL A 131 -3.48 -16.13 2.90
CA VAL A 131 -2.94 -16.16 4.27
C VAL A 131 -1.42 -16.37 4.26
N GLN A 132 -0.90 -17.23 3.39
CA GLN A 132 0.55 -17.42 3.23
C GLN A 132 1.23 -16.15 2.65
N THR A 133 0.60 -15.48 1.72
CA THR A 133 1.10 -14.20 1.18
C THR A 133 1.12 -13.13 2.27
N ALA A 134 0.08 -13.03 3.10
CA ALA A 134 0.03 -12.10 4.23
C ALA A 134 1.17 -12.36 5.25
N LYS A 135 1.54 -13.62 5.51
CA LYS A 135 2.71 -13.96 6.34
C LYS A 135 4.02 -13.46 5.71
N LYS A 136 4.18 -13.56 4.39
CA LYS A 136 5.36 -13.01 3.68
C LYS A 136 5.42 -11.49 3.77
N VAL A 137 4.27 -10.81 3.67
CA VAL A 137 4.17 -9.34 3.85
C VAL A 137 4.57 -8.95 5.27
N ASP A 138 4.10 -9.66 6.29
CA ASP A 138 4.45 -9.42 7.69
C ASP A 138 5.95 -9.63 7.95
N SER A 139 6.53 -10.71 7.44
CA SER A 139 7.97 -10.95 7.53
C SER A 139 8.78 -9.83 6.89
N ARG A 140 8.38 -9.37 5.71
CA ARG A 140 9.01 -8.24 5.01
C ARG A 140 8.87 -6.94 5.81
N ALA A 141 7.70 -6.68 6.40
CA ALA A 141 7.48 -5.52 7.24
C ALA A 141 8.43 -5.51 8.45
N LYS A 142 8.64 -6.66 9.10
CA LYS A 142 9.61 -6.80 10.19
C LYS A 142 11.05 -6.51 9.74
N THR A 143 11.43 -7.01 8.56
CA THR A 143 12.74 -6.72 7.96
C THR A 143 12.90 -5.22 7.69
N TYR A 144 11.91 -4.58 7.08
CA TYR A 144 11.94 -3.14 6.81
C TYR A 144 11.97 -2.31 8.10
N ALA A 145 11.24 -2.73 9.14
CA ALA A 145 11.30 -2.06 10.44
C ALA A 145 12.69 -2.12 11.06
N ALA A 146 13.35 -3.28 11.01
CA ALA A 146 14.73 -3.46 11.52
C ALA A 146 15.73 -2.61 10.72
N GLN A 147 15.64 -2.62 9.38
CA GLN A 147 16.49 -1.80 8.51
C GLN A 147 16.28 -0.31 8.76
N LEU A 148 15.02 0.14 8.86
CA LEU A 148 14.73 1.54 9.13
C LEU A 148 15.30 1.99 10.46
N LYS A 149 15.15 1.17 11.52
CA LYS A 149 15.72 1.47 12.84
C LYS A 149 17.24 1.70 12.80
N SER A 150 17.97 0.99 11.92
CA SER A 150 19.43 1.12 11.80
C SER A 150 19.88 2.31 10.95
N CYS A 151 19.04 2.82 10.04
CA CYS A 151 19.45 3.87 9.09
C CYS A 151 18.58 5.15 9.17
N GLU A 152 17.56 5.21 10.00
CA GLU A 152 16.61 6.33 10.02
C GLU A 152 17.29 7.67 10.35
N ASP A 153 18.27 7.65 11.26
CA ASP A 153 19.00 8.87 11.63
C ASP A 153 19.88 9.39 10.49
N ASP A 154 20.44 8.50 9.68
CA ASP A 154 21.19 8.88 8.48
C ASP A 154 20.27 9.45 7.39
N LEU A 155 19.10 8.85 7.21
CA LEU A 155 18.08 9.35 6.28
C LEU A 155 17.58 10.75 6.68
N LYS A 156 17.35 11.00 7.97
CA LYS A 156 16.97 12.31 8.51
C LYS A 156 18.07 13.35 8.30
N ARG A 157 19.35 12.99 8.54
CA ARG A 157 20.50 13.88 8.34
C ARG A 157 20.68 14.24 6.87
N GLY A 158 20.51 13.30 5.96
CA GLY A 158 20.57 13.55 4.53
C GLY A 158 19.49 14.53 4.02
N TRP A 159 18.31 14.54 4.67
CA TRP A 159 17.26 15.52 4.40
C TRP A 159 17.64 16.93 4.89
N LEU A 160 18.15 17.05 6.11
CA LEU A 160 18.63 18.32 6.65
C LEU A 160 19.76 18.92 5.81
N TRP A 161 20.67 18.08 5.32
CA TRP A 161 21.76 18.51 4.43
C TRP A 161 21.23 19.14 3.13
N ARG A 162 20.23 18.54 2.49
CA ARG A 162 19.59 19.08 1.28
C ARG A 162 18.82 20.38 1.54
N LEU A 163 18.28 20.56 2.74
CA LEU A 163 17.53 21.76 3.11
C LEU A 163 18.45 22.98 3.32
N PHE A 164 19.69 22.75 3.77
CA PHE A 164 20.63 23.83 4.10
C PHE A 164 21.74 24.03 3.07
N PHE A 165 22.00 23.06 2.20
CA PHE A 165 23.15 23.07 1.29
C PHE A 165 22.84 22.60 -0.14
N GLY A 166 21.59 22.34 -0.52
CA GLY A 166 21.10 22.05 -1.86
C GLY A 166 20.23 23.18 -2.39
#